data_e486466df6c33da2ee5e89e9bf81b66c
#
_entry.id   e486466df6c33da2ee5e89e9bf81b66c
#
_cell.length_a   1.000
_cell.length_b   1.000
_cell.length_c   1.000
_cell.angle_alpha   90.00
_cell.angle_beta   90.00
_cell.angle_gamma   90.00
#
_symmetry.space_group_name_H-M   'P 1'
#
loop_
_entity.id
_entity.type
_entity.pdbx_description
1 polymer ?
#
loop_
_entity_poly.entity_id
_entity_poly.type
_entity_poly.pdbx_seq_one_letter_code
_entity_poly.pdbx_strand_id
1 'polypeptide(L)'
;MNGRVILMTTAVALTLAAGANAARADALVDEAKAAVEKATARADKWEGPTSGPKAVAKKTVVYVAGDMRNGGILGVAHGLKEASDVLGWTYREIDGQGTVSGQASGLSQAIALKPDAIVVGGSDAVQQKAGLDDAANQGIVIVGWHAGPKPGPMEGAPVFANVTTDAMEVAKVAAMKAIADSNGKAGVVVFADSAYAIAIAKGRAMESWIKKCEGCKVLAFEDTPLADTANRVPQLTTTLLQQLGPKWTHSLAINDLYYDSMGPSLQVAGLKGDGDPQNISAGDGSESAYQRIRDKDYQAATVPEPLNMQGWQLADELNRAFAHEKWSGFVPGVHLVTAANIAYDGGPKNVFDPDNGYRDQYKTIWGVK
;
A
#
# COMPACT_ATOMS: atom_id res chain seq x y z
N MET A 1 -68.73 -14.32 -26.27
CA MET A 1 -68.11 -12.99 -26.60
C MET A 1 -67.27 -12.56 -25.44
N ASN A 2 -66.07 -12.11 -25.72
CA ASN A 2 -65.16 -11.39 -24.87
C ASN A 2 -64.24 -12.18 -23.93
N GLY A 3 -62.99 -12.33 -24.38
CA GLY A 3 -61.90 -12.71 -23.55
C GLY A 3 -60.63 -12.62 -24.32
N ARG A 4 -60.08 -11.42 -24.57
CA ARG A 4 -58.69 -11.19 -25.00
C ARG A 4 -58.33 -9.74 -24.62
N VAL A 5 -57.57 -9.57 -23.60
CA VAL A 5 -56.55 -8.50 -23.36
C VAL A 5 -55.99 -8.74 -21.98
N ILE A 6 -54.82 -9.27 -21.86
CA ILE A 6 -53.78 -9.04 -20.80
C ILE A 6 -52.59 -9.95 -21.17
N LEU A 7 -51.72 -9.47 -22.03
CA LEU A 7 -50.38 -10.11 -22.27
C LEU A 7 -49.49 -9.15 -23.07
N MET A 8 -49.25 -7.93 -22.56
CA MET A 8 -48.25 -7.01 -23.19
C MET A 8 -47.52 -6.07 -22.24
N THR A 9 -47.65 -6.19 -20.91
CA THR A 9 -47.02 -5.24 -19.98
C THR A 9 -45.75 -5.76 -19.28
N THR A 10 -45.44 -7.06 -19.37
CA THR A 10 -44.29 -7.65 -18.67
C THR A 10 -42.97 -7.64 -19.48
N ALA A 11 -43.00 -7.55 -20.79
CA ALA A 11 -41.80 -7.60 -21.64
C ALA A 11 -41.00 -6.27 -21.66
N VAL A 12 -41.66 -5.11 -21.51
CA VAL A 12 -41.04 -3.79 -21.58
C VAL A 12 -40.30 -3.45 -20.30
N ALA A 13 -40.72 -3.92 -19.14
CA ALA A 13 -40.06 -3.68 -17.87
C ALA A 13 -38.74 -4.47 -17.73
N LEU A 14 -38.67 -5.69 -18.29
CA LEU A 14 -37.44 -6.49 -18.27
C LEU A 14 -36.34 -5.93 -19.22
N THR A 15 -36.71 -5.37 -20.36
CA THR A 15 -35.75 -4.79 -21.31
C THR A 15 -35.16 -3.46 -20.80
N LEU A 16 -35.94 -2.66 -20.08
CA LEU A 16 -35.45 -1.41 -19.46
C LEU A 16 -34.48 -1.68 -18.29
N ALA A 17 -34.73 -2.70 -17.48
CA ALA A 17 -33.87 -3.09 -16.39
C ALA A 17 -32.53 -3.68 -16.88
N ALA A 18 -32.57 -4.51 -17.94
CA ALA A 18 -31.35 -5.07 -18.54
C ALA A 18 -30.46 -3.98 -19.21
N GLY A 19 -31.08 -3.00 -19.87
CA GLY A 19 -30.36 -1.86 -20.46
C GLY A 19 -29.73 -0.92 -19.42
N ALA A 20 -30.38 -0.70 -18.29
CA ALA A 20 -29.87 0.10 -17.19
C ALA A 20 -28.68 -0.57 -16.48
N ASN A 21 -28.69 -1.89 -16.33
CA ASN A 21 -27.59 -2.65 -15.74
C ASN A 21 -26.37 -2.70 -16.68
N ALA A 22 -26.57 -2.92 -17.97
CA ALA A 22 -25.47 -2.88 -18.94
C ALA A 22 -24.80 -1.49 -18.98
N ALA A 23 -25.57 -0.41 -19.03
CA ALA A 23 -25.04 0.94 -19.00
C ALA A 23 -24.27 1.28 -17.70
N ARG A 24 -24.69 0.70 -16.56
CA ARG A 24 -24.00 0.87 -15.28
C ARG A 24 -22.71 0.04 -15.20
N ALA A 25 -22.68 -1.15 -15.78
CA ALA A 25 -21.50 -1.99 -15.89
C ALA A 25 -20.45 -1.31 -16.77
N ASP A 26 -20.85 -0.77 -17.93
CA ASP A 26 -19.96 -0.03 -18.82
C ASP A 26 -19.41 1.23 -18.15
N ALA A 27 -20.23 1.98 -17.39
CA ALA A 27 -19.80 3.18 -16.67
C ALA A 27 -18.73 2.88 -15.60
N LEU A 28 -18.80 1.75 -14.88
CA LEU A 28 -17.77 1.36 -13.92
C LEU A 28 -16.46 0.95 -14.61
N VAL A 29 -16.55 0.29 -15.76
CA VAL A 29 -15.37 -0.05 -16.57
C VAL A 29 -14.68 1.21 -17.08
N ASP A 30 -15.44 2.20 -17.52
CA ASP A 30 -14.90 3.50 -17.96
C ASP A 30 -14.29 4.28 -16.79
N GLU A 31 -14.94 4.29 -15.62
CA GLU A 31 -14.34 4.84 -14.38
C GLU A 31 -13.02 4.13 -14.05
N ALA A 32 -12.98 2.81 -14.19
CA ALA A 32 -11.80 2.02 -13.90
C ALA A 32 -10.62 2.35 -14.85
N LYS A 33 -10.89 2.47 -16.15
CA LYS A 33 -9.89 2.89 -17.13
C LYS A 33 -9.35 4.29 -16.85
N ALA A 34 -10.24 5.25 -16.56
CA ALA A 34 -9.84 6.62 -16.20
C ALA A 34 -9.02 6.67 -14.90
N ALA A 35 -9.36 5.84 -13.90
CA ALA A 35 -8.61 5.76 -12.65
C ALA A 35 -7.20 5.19 -12.89
N VAL A 36 -7.07 4.17 -13.72
CA VAL A 36 -5.77 3.58 -14.12
C VAL A 36 -4.93 4.61 -14.88
N GLU A 37 -5.50 5.30 -15.86
CA GLU A 37 -4.80 6.34 -16.63
C GLU A 37 -4.29 7.46 -15.70
N LYS A 38 -5.12 7.95 -14.80
CA LYS A 38 -4.74 8.96 -13.82
C LYS A 38 -3.61 8.48 -12.91
N ALA A 39 -3.71 7.25 -12.40
CA ALA A 39 -2.74 6.69 -11.45
C ALA A 39 -1.41 6.31 -12.11
N THR A 40 -1.36 6.09 -13.44
CA THR A 40 -0.12 5.84 -14.19
C THR A 40 0.54 7.11 -14.74
N ALA A 41 -0.09 8.28 -14.56
CA ALA A 41 0.49 9.56 -14.99
C ALA A 41 1.76 9.88 -14.17
N ARG A 42 2.73 10.56 -14.77
CA ARG A 42 4.00 10.89 -14.10
C ARG A 42 3.79 11.77 -12.87
N ALA A 43 4.43 11.39 -11.77
CA ALA A 43 4.46 12.13 -10.51
C ALA A 43 5.65 13.13 -10.51
N ASP A 44 5.64 14.11 -11.41
CA ASP A 44 6.74 15.07 -11.64
C ASP A 44 6.50 16.44 -10.99
N LYS A 45 5.42 16.60 -10.23
CA LYS A 45 5.08 17.86 -9.55
C LYS A 45 5.12 17.67 -8.04
N TRP A 46 5.73 18.66 -7.36
CA TRP A 46 5.67 18.72 -5.91
C TRP A 46 4.29 19.21 -5.45
N GLU A 47 3.64 18.40 -4.62
CA GLU A 47 2.34 18.70 -4.01
C GLU A 47 2.41 18.77 -2.47
N GLY A 48 3.62 18.61 -1.91
CA GLY A 48 3.86 18.61 -0.47
C GLY A 48 4.01 20.02 0.12
N PRO A 49 4.46 20.11 1.38
CA PRO A 49 4.61 21.37 2.08
C PRO A 49 5.64 22.28 1.40
N THR A 50 5.36 23.59 1.41
CA THR A 50 6.26 24.64 0.90
C THR A 50 6.84 25.49 2.04
N SER A 51 6.44 25.24 3.29
CA SER A 51 6.92 25.90 4.49
C SER A 51 6.92 24.96 5.69
N GLY A 52 7.76 25.28 6.67
CA GLY A 52 7.91 24.52 7.90
C GLY A 52 9.07 25.02 8.74
N PRO A 53 9.34 24.38 9.87
CA PRO A 53 10.41 24.80 10.79
C PRO A 53 11.80 24.55 10.19
N LYS A 54 12.75 25.42 10.53
CA LYS A 54 14.17 25.18 10.25
C LYS A 54 14.63 23.90 10.97
N ALA A 55 15.69 23.29 10.45
CA ALA A 55 16.25 22.06 10.99
C ALA A 55 16.56 22.19 12.50
N VAL A 56 15.97 21.33 13.30
CA VAL A 56 16.33 21.18 14.72
C VAL A 56 17.52 20.23 14.80
N ALA A 57 18.67 20.74 15.21
CA ALA A 57 19.94 20.01 15.18
C ALA A 57 20.09 18.98 16.32
N LYS A 58 21.03 18.05 16.14
CA LYS A 58 21.53 17.12 17.18
C LYS A 58 20.44 16.22 17.78
N LYS A 59 19.61 15.64 16.92
CA LYS A 59 18.59 14.67 17.33
C LYS A 59 19.06 13.23 17.14
N THR A 60 18.57 12.34 18.01
CA THR A 60 18.74 10.90 17.88
C THR A 60 17.39 10.29 17.54
N VAL A 61 17.32 9.59 16.42
CA VAL A 61 16.10 8.95 15.90
C VAL A 61 16.34 7.44 15.82
N VAL A 62 15.41 6.66 16.36
CA VAL A 62 15.41 5.19 16.24
C VAL A 62 14.21 4.76 15.40
N TYR A 63 14.49 4.07 14.30
CA TYR A 63 13.48 3.42 13.48
C TYR A 63 13.26 1.99 13.98
N VAL A 64 12.06 1.69 14.47
CA VAL A 64 11.64 0.35 14.86
C VAL A 64 10.84 -0.22 13.71
N ALA A 65 11.48 -1.06 12.91
CA ALA A 65 10.87 -1.75 11.78
C ALA A 65 9.93 -2.86 12.25
N GLY A 66 8.78 -2.98 11.66
CA GLY A 66 7.89 -4.12 11.88
C GLY A 66 8.52 -5.44 11.42
N ASP A 67 9.14 -5.42 10.23
CA ASP A 67 9.86 -6.56 9.65
C ASP A 67 10.79 -6.05 8.54
N MET A 68 12.11 -6.13 8.74
CA MET A 68 13.11 -5.68 7.74
C MET A 68 13.17 -6.55 6.47
N ARG A 69 12.49 -7.70 6.44
CA ARG A 69 12.30 -8.49 5.21
C ARG A 69 11.27 -7.88 4.26
N ASN A 70 10.42 -6.99 4.77
CA ASN A 70 9.45 -6.28 3.95
C ASN A 70 10.13 -5.12 3.22
N GLY A 71 10.14 -5.17 1.88
CA GLY A 71 10.79 -4.17 1.03
C GLY A 71 10.24 -2.76 1.18
N GLY A 72 8.94 -2.60 1.51
CA GLY A 72 8.34 -1.29 1.80
C GLY A 72 8.92 -0.67 3.08
N ILE A 73 8.96 -1.45 4.17
CA ILE A 73 9.54 -1.02 5.47
C ILE A 73 11.02 -0.65 5.30
N LEU A 74 11.78 -1.47 4.56
CA LEU A 74 13.19 -1.23 4.28
C LEU A 74 13.39 0.03 3.43
N GLY A 75 12.57 0.23 2.40
CA GLY A 75 12.66 1.40 1.51
C GLY A 75 12.42 2.72 2.26
N VAL A 76 11.45 2.76 3.16
CA VAL A 76 11.19 3.93 4.01
C VAL A 76 12.35 4.18 4.99
N ALA A 77 12.93 3.12 5.57
CA ALA A 77 14.10 3.21 6.44
C ALA A 77 15.26 3.88 5.71
N HIS A 78 15.52 3.51 4.45
CA HIS A 78 16.55 4.13 3.62
C HIS A 78 16.29 5.63 3.39
N GLY A 79 15.06 6.01 3.05
CA GLY A 79 14.68 7.42 2.85
C GLY A 79 14.80 8.24 4.14
N LEU A 80 14.39 7.69 5.28
CA LEU A 80 14.52 8.35 6.58
C LEU A 80 16.01 8.50 6.99
N LYS A 81 16.81 7.49 6.71
CA LYS A 81 18.27 7.58 6.95
C LYS A 81 18.89 8.69 6.10
N GLU A 82 18.56 8.75 4.80
CA GLU A 82 19.04 9.80 3.88
C GLU A 82 18.69 11.20 4.42
N ALA A 83 17.42 11.41 4.81
CA ALA A 83 16.96 12.67 5.37
C ALA A 83 17.63 13.01 6.73
N SER A 84 17.83 11.99 7.59
CA SER A 84 18.52 12.15 8.87
C SER A 84 19.96 12.59 8.69
N ASP A 85 20.68 12.03 7.71
CA ASP A 85 22.05 12.43 7.37
C ASP A 85 22.10 13.90 6.93
N VAL A 86 21.14 14.36 6.12
CA VAL A 86 21.01 15.76 5.69
C VAL A 86 20.74 16.70 6.87
N LEU A 87 19.92 16.27 7.83
CA LEU A 87 19.60 17.04 9.03
C LEU A 87 20.72 16.99 10.11
N GLY A 88 21.75 16.15 9.92
CA GLY A 88 22.81 15.93 10.90
C GLY A 88 22.32 15.21 12.16
N TRP A 89 21.32 14.35 12.03
CA TRP A 89 20.77 13.53 13.11
C TRP A 89 21.52 12.20 13.24
N THR A 90 21.51 11.62 14.44
CA THR A 90 21.96 10.24 14.67
C THR A 90 20.79 9.30 14.39
N TYR A 91 20.97 8.38 13.45
CA TYR A 91 19.95 7.42 13.05
C TYR A 91 20.34 5.98 13.45
N ARG A 92 19.38 5.20 13.92
CA ARG A 92 19.53 3.78 14.25
C ARG A 92 18.31 2.99 13.82
N GLU A 93 18.48 1.70 13.52
CA GLU A 93 17.45 0.75 13.15
C GLU A 93 17.38 -0.42 14.14
N ILE A 94 16.16 -0.89 14.40
CA ILE A 94 15.88 -2.10 15.19
C ILE A 94 14.82 -2.90 14.43
N ASP A 95 15.08 -4.19 14.19
CA ASP A 95 14.17 -5.10 13.51
C ASP A 95 13.20 -5.77 14.50
N GLY A 96 11.89 -5.62 14.26
CA GLY A 96 10.81 -6.27 15.00
C GLY A 96 10.48 -7.68 14.52
N GLN A 97 11.17 -8.18 13.49
CA GLN A 97 11.12 -9.57 13.02
C GLN A 97 9.73 -10.09 12.64
N GLY A 98 8.80 -9.21 12.27
CA GLY A 98 7.47 -9.56 11.73
C GLY A 98 6.47 -10.10 12.74
N THR A 99 6.79 -10.10 14.05
CA THR A 99 5.88 -10.57 15.09
C THR A 99 5.52 -9.48 16.08
N VAL A 100 4.29 -9.50 16.63
CA VAL A 100 3.83 -8.51 17.62
C VAL A 100 4.79 -8.46 18.82
N SER A 101 5.27 -9.60 19.31
CA SER A 101 6.20 -9.67 20.43
C SER A 101 7.61 -9.16 20.07
N GLY A 102 8.09 -9.44 18.84
CA GLY A 102 9.36 -8.93 18.34
C GLY A 102 9.33 -7.41 18.20
N GLN A 103 8.25 -6.85 17.66
CA GLN A 103 8.00 -5.41 17.56
C GLN A 103 7.97 -4.75 18.95
N ALA A 104 7.29 -5.36 19.93
CA ALA A 104 7.28 -4.89 21.32
C ALA A 104 8.68 -4.93 21.96
N SER A 105 9.46 -5.98 21.69
CA SER A 105 10.84 -6.08 22.14
C SER A 105 11.73 -5.00 21.50
N GLY A 106 11.59 -4.79 20.19
CA GLY A 106 12.31 -3.74 19.46
C GLY A 106 11.98 -2.33 20.01
N LEU A 107 10.70 -2.07 20.28
CA LEU A 107 10.27 -0.82 20.90
C LEU A 107 10.87 -0.62 22.29
N SER A 108 10.89 -1.67 23.14
CA SER A 108 11.51 -1.61 24.46
C SER A 108 13.02 -1.33 24.38
N GLN A 109 13.71 -1.92 23.39
CA GLN A 109 15.12 -1.65 23.13
C GLN A 109 15.34 -0.20 22.69
N ALA A 110 14.46 0.33 21.81
CA ALA A 110 14.52 1.72 21.36
C ALA A 110 14.36 2.70 22.53
N ILE A 111 13.38 2.47 23.42
CA ILE A 111 13.15 3.29 24.62
C ILE A 111 14.37 3.29 25.54
N ALA A 112 15.01 2.13 25.73
CA ALA A 112 16.22 2.01 26.57
C ALA A 112 17.41 2.85 26.06
N LEU A 113 17.46 3.17 24.76
CA LEU A 113 18.45 4.06 24.15
C LEU A 113 18.20 5.55 24.45
N LYS A 114 17.04 5.89 25.01
CA LYS A 114 16.61 7.26 25.33
C LYS A 114 16.77 8.22 24.14
N PRO A 115 16.22 7.91 22.96
CA PRO A 115 16.32 8.78 21.80
C PRO A 115 15.43 10.01 21.94
N ASP A 116 15.63 11.02 21.09
CA ASP A 116 14.68 12.13 20.96
C ASP A 116 13.37 11.69 20.30
N ALA A 117 13.45 10.72 19.38
CA ALA A 117 12.27 10.20 18.71
C ALA A 117 12.38 8.71 18.36
N ILE A 118 11.21 8.08 18.26
CA ILE A 118 11.02 6.74 17.71
C ILE A 118 10.10 6.83 16.49
N VAL A 119 10.50 6.20 15.40
CA VAL A 119 9.64 5.97 14.24
C VAL A 119 9.21 4.51 14.23
N VAL A 120 7.90 4.25 14.26
CA VAL A 120 7.35 2.89 14.10
C VAL A 120 7.01 2.66 12.64
N GLY A 121 7.78 1.79 11.98
CA GLY A 121 7.65 1.48 10.55
C GLY A 121 6.95 0.16 10.30
N GLY A 122 5.69 0.20 9.84
CA GLY A 122 4.94 -1.01 9.51
C GLY A 122 4.52 -1.85 10.71
N SER A 123 4.33 -1.23 11.88
CA SER A 123 3.78 -1.87 13.09
C SER A 123 2.46 -1.19 13.46
N ASP A 124 1.44 -1.96 13.83
CA ASP A 124 0.16 -1.40 14.28
C ASP A 124 0.33 -0.70 15.63
N ALA A 125 0.18 0.64 15.64
CA ALA A 125 0.42 1.44 16.83
C ALA A 125 -0.59 1.16 17.96
N VAL A 126 -1.81 0.71 17.63
CA VAL A 126 -2.80 0.36 18.65
C VAL A 126 -2.41 -0.93 19.36
N GLN A 127 -1.86 -1.91 18.62
CA GLN A 127 -1.33 -3.13 19.22
C GLN A 127 -0.08 -2.86 20.08
N GLN A 128 0.74 -1.88 19.72
CA GLN A 128 1.95 -1.50 20.44
C GLN A 128 1.72 -0.39 21.49
N LYS A 129 0.44 -0.02 21.75
CA LYS A 129 0.06 1.14 22.54
C LYS A 129 0.78 1.24 23.90
N ALA A 130 0.88 0.15 24.63
CA ALA A 130 1.49 0.16 25.96
C ALA A 130 2.96 0.65 25.94
N GLY A 131 3.76 0.16 24.99
CA GLY A 131 5.13 0.60 24.79
C GLY A 131 5.22 2.04 24.26
N LEU A 132 4.31 2.41 23.36
CA LEU A 132 4.26 3.79 22.82
C LEU A 132 3.86 4.81 23.89
N ASP A 133 2.92 4.48 24.78
CA ASP A 133 2.57 5.31 25.95
C ASP A 133 3.77 5.48 26.88
N ASP A 134 4.54 4.42 27.13
CA ASP A 134 5.76 4.50 27.94
C ASP A 134 6.81 5.43 27.29
N ALA A 135 7.04 5.32 25.99
CA ALA A 135 7.91 6.21 25.25
C ALA A 135 7.45 7.67 25.34
N ALA A 136 6.17 7.94 25.11
CA ALA A 136 5.59 9.27 25.16
C ALA A 136 5.68 9.88 26.57
N ASN A 137 5.46 9.08 27.62
CA ASN A 137 5.59 9.52 29.02
C ASN A 137 7.04 9.89 29.38
N GLN A 138 8.03 9.36 28.66
CA GLN A 138 9.44 9.73 28.77
C GLN A 138 9.82 10.94 27.91
N GLY A 139 8.85 11.55 27.20
CA GLY A 139 9.07 12.72 26.34
C GLY A 139 9.66 12.38 24.97
N ILE A 140 9.65 11.10 24.57
CA ILE A 140 10.11 10.67 23.25
C ILE A 140 9.02 10.96 22.22
N VAL A 141 9.36 11.67 21.14
CA VAL A 141 8.44 11.94 20.02
C VAL A 141 8.21 10.64 19.23
N ILE A 142 6.96 10.40 18.84
CA ILE A 142 6.62 9.19 18.06
C ILE A 142 5.97 9.62 16.76
N VAL A 143 6.51 9.10 15.62
CA VAL A 143 5.93 9.20 14.28
C VAL A 143 5.79 7.79 13.72
N GLY A 144 4.79 7.56 12.88
CA GLY A 144 4.54 6.24 12.30
C GLY A 144 4.60 6.26 10.78
N TRP A 145 4.95 5.11 10.20
CA TRP A 145 4.71 4.79 8.81
C TRP A 145 3.88 3.51 8.75
N HIS A 146 2.72 3.55 8.07
CA HIS A 146 1.73 2.45 8.08
C HIS A 146 1.39 1.96 9.50
N ALA A 147 1.46 2.86 10.49
CA ALA A 147 1.17 2.53 11.88
C ALA A 147 -0.34 2.45 12.19
N GLY A 148 -1.17 2.81 11.21
CA GLY A 148 -2.62 2.73 11.26
C GLY A 148 -3.23 3.01 9.88
N PRO A 149 -4.56 2.86 9.74
CA PRO A 149 -5.24 2.88 8.44
C PRO A 149 -5.41 4.29 7.83
N LYS A 150 -5.12 5.35 8.57
CA LYS A 150 -5.33 6.73 8.11
C LYS A 150 -4.05 7.56 8.26
N PRO A 151 -3.78 8.51 7.34
CA PRO A 151 -2.69 9.46 7.49
C PRO A 151 -2.97 10.49 8.59
N GLY A 152 -1.90 11.08 9.13
CA GLY A 152 -1.95 12.17 10.12
C GLY A 152 -1.95 11.70 11.57
N PRO A 153 -2.36 12.55 12.52
CA PRO A 153 -2.40 12.23 13.94
C PRO A 153 -3.31 11.03 14.23
N MET A 154 -2.85 10.14 15.11
CA MET A 154 -3.60 8.92 15.40
C MET A 154 -4.48 9.06 16.64
N GLU A 155 -5.73 8.64 16.53
CA GLU A 155 -6.58 8.40 17.68
C GLU A 155 -6.20 7.06 18.33
N GLY A 156 -6.11 7.01 19.65
CA GLY A 156 -5.88 5.76 20.40
C GLY A 156 -4.41 5.38 20.59
N ALA A 157 -3.45 6.08 20.00
CA ALA A 157 -2.01 5.91 20.22
C ALA A 157 -1.28 7.27 20.18
N PRO A 158 -0.19 7.46 20.93
CA PRO A 158 0.52 8.73 21.01
C PRO A 158 1.45 8.95 19.81
N VAL A 159 0.91 8.81 18.59
CA VAL A 159 1.63 9.01 17.33
C VAL A 159 1.31 10.41 16.80
N PHE A 160 2.35 11.26 16.70
CA PHE A 160 2.22 12.64 16.23
C PHE A 160 1.67 12.72 14.81
N ALA A 161 2.20 11.88 13.91
CA ALA A 161 1.70 11.73 12.56
C ALA A 161 1.99 10.31 12.04
N ASN A 162 1.03 9.70 11.37
CA ASN A 162 1.18 8.47 10.58
C ASN A 162 1.37 8.87 9.13
N VAL A 163 2.56 8.63 8.58
CA VAL A 163 2.88 8.86 7.18
C VAL A 163 2.44 7.65 6.35
N THR A 164 1.61 7.87 5.38
CA THR A 164 1.08 6.85 4.46
C THR A 164 0.34 7.57 3.32
N THR A 165 0.18 6.96 2.16
CA THR A 165 -0.86 7.35 1.21
C THR A 165 -2.24 6.96 1.76
N ASP A 166 -3.32 7.40 1.12
CA ASP A 166 -4.65 6.95 1.51
C ASP A 166 -4.84 5.47 1.14
N ALA A 167 -4.89 4.61 2.16
CA ALA A 167 -4.98 3.16 1.98
C ALA A 167 -6.24 2.72 1.22
N MET A 168 -7.34 3.50 1.31
CA MET A 168 -8.58 3.20 0.60
C MET A 168 -8.50 3.56 -0.88
N GLU A 169 -7.80 4.65 -1.22
CA GLU A 169 -7.52 5.01 -2.62
C GLU A 169 -6.51 4.04 -3.24
N VAL A 170 -5.49 3.59 -2.51
CA VAL A 170 -4.56 2.52 -2.94
C VAL A 170 -5.34 1.24 -3.29
N ALA A 171 -6.21 0.79 -2.39
CA ALA A 171 -7.06 -0.38 -2.62
C ALA A 171 -8.03 -0.18 -3.80
N LYS A 172 -8.59 1.03 -3.96
CA LYS A 172 -9.44 1.37 -5.10
C LYS A 172 -8.67 1.23 -6.41
N VAL A 173 -7.49 1.83 -6.53
CA VAL A 173 -6.70 1.79 -7.76
C VAL A 173 -6.32 0.35 -8.14
N ALA A 174 -5.92 -0.49 -7.18
CA ALA A 174 -5.63 -1.89 -7.43
C ALA A 174 -6.87 -2.66 -7.96
N ALA A 175 -8.04 -2.45 -7.35
CA ALA A 175 -9.28 -3.06 -7.83
C ALA A 175 -9.72 -2.52 -9.19
N MET A 176 -9.58 -1.21 -9.44
CA MET A 176 -9.88 -0.60 -10.74
C MET A 176 -8.99 -1.15 -11.84
N LYS A 177 -7.71 -1.45 -11.55
CA LYS A 177 -6.81 -2.10 -12.51
C LYS A 177 -7.37 -3.47 -12.93
N ALA A 178 -7.80 -4.33 -12.00
CA ALA A 178 -8.39 -5.62 -12.32
C ALA A 178 -9.70 -5.50 -13.11
N ILE A 179 -10.56 -4.52 -12.78
CA ILE A 179 -11.81 -4.26 -13.50
C ILE A 179 -11.53 -3.78 -14.93
N ALA A 180 -10.58 -2.86 -15.10
CA ALA A 180 -10.20 -2.32 -16.41
C ALA A 180 -9.58 -3.40 -17.31
N ASP A 181 -8.62 -4.19 -16.81
CA ASP A 181 -7.91 -5.22 -17.56
C ASP A 181 -8.85 -6.34 -18.04
N SER A 182 -9.77 -6.76 -17.17
CA SER A 182 -10.76 -7.78 -17.49
C SER A 182 -11.95 -7.26 -18.30
N ASN A 183 -12.01 -5.97 -18.58
CA ASN A 183 -13.19 -5.31 -19.15
C ASN A 183 -14.46 -5.67 -18.36
N GLY A 184 -14.39 -5.63 -17.02
CA GLY A 184 -15.51 -5.89 -16.12
C GLY A 184 -15.85 -7.36 -15.91
N LYS A 185 -14.91 -8.30 -16.13
CA LYS A 185 -15.15 -9.76 -16.04
C LYS A 185 -14.16 -10.49 -15.13
N ALA A 186 -13.49 -9.79 -14.20
CA ALA A 186 -12.48 -10.37 -13.34
C ALA A 186 -13.04 -11.45 -12.39
N GLY A 187 -12.35 -12.59 -12.35
CA GLY A 187 -12.48 -13.57 -11.27
C GLY A 187 -11.31 -13.39 -10.29
N VAL A 188 -11.57 -12.90 -9.09
CA VAL A 188 -10.56 -12.31 -8.20
C VAL A 188 -10.37 -13.13 -6.94
N VAL A 189 -9.12 -13.42 -6.59
CA VAL A 189 -8.71 -13.84 -5.25
C VAL A 189 -8.07 -12.64 -4.54
N VAL A 190 -8.51 -12.35 -3.33
CA VAL A 190 -7.97 -11.27 -2.49
C VAL A 190 -7.10 -11.87 -1.39
N PHE A 191 -5.86 -11.38 -1.24
CA PHE A 191 -4.95 -11.76 -0.16
C PHE A 191 -4.80 -10.60 0.82
N ALA A 192 -5.00 -10.88 2.10
CA ALA A 192 -4.93 -9.89 3.18
C ALA A 192 -4.31 -10.47 4.45
N ASP A 193 -4.01 -9.61 5.41
CA ASP A 193 -3.52 -9.98 6.74
C ASP A 193 -4.31 -9.24 7.81
N SER A 194 -5.09 -9.99 8.61
CA SER A 194 -5.91 -9.41 9.68
C SER A 194 -5.11 -8.99 10.93
N ALA A 195 -3.83 -9.33 10.99
CA ALA A 195 -2.95 -8.87 12.07
C ALA A 195 -2.70 -7.35 12.02
N TYR A 196 -2.90 -6.69 10.87
CA TYR A 196 -2.68 -5.26 10.67
C TYR A 196 -3.97 -4.56 10.26
N ALA A 197 -4.40 -3.54 11.02
CA ALA A 197 -5.63 -2.81 10.73
C ALA A 197 -5.64 -2.17 9.33
N ILE A 198 -4.52 -1.63 8.87
CA ILE A 198 -4.38 -1.07 7.51
C ILE A 198 -4.52 -2.16 6.43
N ALA A 199 -3.94 -3.34 6.64
CA ALA A 199 -3.92 -4.42 5.67
C ALA A 199 -5.32 -5.01 5.47
N ILE A 200 -6.01 -5.37 6.56
CA ILE A 200 -7.37 -5.90 6.46
C ILE A 200 -8.35 -4.85 5.90
N ALA A 201 -8.17 -3.56 6.20
CA ALA A 201 -8.97 -2.49 5.63
C ALA A 201 -8.76 -2.37 4.11
N LYS A 202 -7.51 -2.41 3.61
CA LYS A 202 -7.21 -2.47 2.17
C LYS A 202 -7.85 -3.69 1.50
N GLY A 203 -7.68 -4.89 2.09
CA GLY A 203 -8.26 -6.13 1.55
C GLY A 203 -9.79 -6.06 1.41
N ARG A 204 -10.49 -5.56 2.43
CA ARG A 204 -11.94 -5.39 2.39
C ARG A 204 -12.39 -4.30 1.42
N ALA A 205 -11.62 -3.24 1.26
CA ALA A 205 -11.89 -2.21 0.27
C ALA A 205 -11.78 -2.75 -1.16
N MET A 206 -10.72 -3.51 -1.48
CA MET A 206 -10.56 -4.18 -2.77
C MET A 206 -11.73 -5.14 -3.04
N GLU A 207 -12.07 -6.00 -2.08
CA GLU A 207 -13.23 -6.89 -2.17
C GLU A 207 -14.53 -6.13 -2.47
N SER A 208 -14.76 -5.01 -1.78
CA SER A 208 -15.94 -4.17 -1.97
C SER A 208 -16.01 -3.57 -3.38
N TRP A 209 -14.91 -3.10 -3.93
CA TRP A 209 -14.87 -2.57 -5.29
C TRP A 209 -15.15 -3.65 -6.35
N ILE A 210 -14.57 -4.84 -6.20
CA ILE A 210 -14.87 -5.97 -7.10
C ILE A 210 -16.33 -6.37 -7.03
N LYS A 211 -16.95 -6.35 -5.85
CA LYS A 211 -18.39 -6.66 -5.69
C LYS A 211 -19.33 -5.62 -6.33
N LYS A 212 -18.88 -4.37 -6.57
CA LYS A 212 -19.63 -3.37 -7.32
C LYS A 212 -19.66 -3.62 -8.82
N CYS A 213 -18.71 -4.40 -9.33
CA CYS A 213 -18.60 -4.78 -10.73
C CYS A 213 -19.51 -5.98 -11.00
N GLU A 214 -20.64 -5.79 -11.72
CA GLU A 214 -21.63 -6.84 -11.93
C GLU A 214 -21.10 -8.09 -12.63
N GLY A 215 -20.15 -7.92 -13.57
CA GLY A 215 -19.53 -9.03 -14.30
C GLY A 215 -18.34 -9.66 -13.58
N CYS A 216 -17.83 -9.04 -12.50
CA CYS A 216 -16.72 -9.54 -11.73
C CYS A 216 -17.18 -10.48 -10.61
N LYS A 217 -16.26 -11.31 -10.11
CA LYS A 217 -16.52 -12.21 -8.97
C LYS A 217 -15.34 -12.22 -8.02
N VAL A 218 -15.63 -12.06 -6.72
CA VAL A 218 -14.67 -12.43 -5.67
C VAL A 218 -14.80 -13.94 -5.49
N LEU A 219 -13.73 -14.66 -5.83
CA LEU A 219 -13.68 -16.13 -5.79
C LEU A 219 -13.25 -16.64 -4.43
N ALA A 220 -12.30 -15.93 -3.79
CA ALA A 220 -11.82 -16.22 -2.45
C ALA A 220 -11.28 -14.95 -1.78
N PHE A 221 -11.28 -14.94 -0.46
CA PHE A 221 -10.62 -13.95 0.38
C PHE A 221 -9.73 -14.70 1.37
N GLU A 222 -8.41 -14.59 1.18
CA GLU A 222 -7.41 -15.36 1.91
C GLU A 222 -6.74 -14.48 2.97
N ASP A 223 -7.04 -14.77 4.23
CA ASP A 223 -6.37 -14.14 5.38
C ASP A 223 -5.09 -14.91 5.68
N THR A 224 -3.98 -14.41 5.15
CA THR A 224 -2.67 -15.07 5.22
C THR A 224 -1.63 -14.11 5.80
N PRO A 225 -1.03 -14.44 6.96
CA PRO A 225 -0.06 -13.57 7.60
C PRO A 225 1.13 -13.23 6.70
N LEU A 226 1.48 -11.95 6.59
CA LEU A 226 2.65 -11.47 5.84
C LEU A 226 3.94 -12.15 6.30
N ALA A 227 4.09 -12.34 7.61
CA ALA A 227 5.27 -12.99 8.20
C ALA A 227 5.45 -14.46 7.79
N ASP A 228 4.40 -15.10 7.24
CA ASP A 228 4.37 -16.53 6.91
C ASP A 228 4.08 -16.80 5.41
N THR A 229 4.18 -15.78 4.57
CA THR A 229 3.90 -15.89 3.13
C THR A 229 4.76 -16.94 2.45
N ALA A 230 6.06 -17.00 2.78
CA ALA A 230 7.00 -17.95 2.18
C ALA A 230 6.60 -19.43 2.41
N ASN A 231 5.97 -19.73 3.54
CA ASN A 231 5.54 -21.10 3.87
C ASN A 231 4.13 -21.40 3.35
N ARG A 232 3.20 -20.44 3.43
CA ARG A 232 1.78 -20.69 3.16
C ARG A 232 1.40 -20.48 1.69
N VAL A 233 1.90 -19.42 1.08
CA VAL A 233 1.44 -19.00 -0.27
C VAL A 233 1.70 -20.06 -1.34
N PRO A 234 2.83 -20.79 -1.38
CA PRO A 234 3.03 -21.82 -2.40
C PRO A 234 1.97 -22.92 -2.40
N GLN A 235 1.62 -23.44 -1.20
CA GLN A 235 0.60 -24.47 -1.05
C GLN A 235 -0.80 -23.92 -1.32
N LEU A 236 -1.11 -22.72 -0.83
CA LEU A 236 -2.36 -22.02 -1.06
C LEU A 236 -2.58 -21.78 -2.55
N THR A 237 -1.54 -21.33 -3.27
CA THR A 237 -1.60 -21.12 -4.74
C THR A 237 -1.96 -22.41 -5.46
N THR A 238 -1.30 -23.52 -5.13
CA THR A 238 -1.59 -24.83 -5.73
C THR A 238 -3.05 -25.26 -5.46
N THR A 239 -3.53 -25.06 -4.24
CA THR A 239 -4.91 -25.37 -3.85
C THR A 239 -5.92 -24.51 -4.62
N LEU A 240 -5.68 -23.22 -4.72
CA LEU A 240 -6.56 -22.29 -5.44
C LEU A 240 -6.60 -22.61 -6.96
N LEU A 241 -5.46 -22.96 -7.56
CA LEU A 241 -5.43 -23.38 -8.97
C LEU A 241 -6.28 -24.64 -9.20
N GLN A 242 -6.23 -25.62 -8.30
CA GLN A 242 -7.04 -26.84 -8.40
C GLN A 242 -8.54 -26.56 -8.24
N GLN A 243 -8.91 -25.66 -7.33
CA GLN A 243 -10.32 -25.36 -7.01
C GLN A 243 -10.97 -24.42 -8.02
N LEU A 244 -10.25 -23.43 -8.47
CA LEU A 244 -10.79 -22.32 -9.26
C LEU A 244 -10.51 -22.46 -10.77
N GLY A 245 -9.36 -23.05 -11.11
CA GLY A 245 -8.93 -23.23 -12.51
C GLY A 245 -8.97 -21.90 -13.29
N PRO A 246 -9.48 -21.91 -14.53
CA PRO A 246 -9.48 -20.72 -15.41
C PRO A 246 -10.45 -19.61 -14.96
N LYS A 247 -11.20 -19.81 -13.87
CA LYS A 247 -12.03 -18.76 -13.30
C LYS A 247 -11.19 -17.73 -12.54
N TRP A 248 -10.01 -18.12 -12.03
CA TRP A 248 -9.08 -17.24 -11.36
C TRP A 248 -8.25 -16.47 -12.37
N THR A 249 -8.69 -15.26 -12.68
CA THR A 249 -8.05 -14.41 -13.70
C THR A 249 -7.22 -13.28 -13.08
N HIS A 250 -7.49 -12.90 -11.83
CA HIS A 250 -6.80 -11.81 -11.15
C HIS A 250 -6.55 -12.12 -9.67
N SER A 251 -5.44 -11.64 -9.15
CA SER A 251 -5.19 -11.57 -7.71
C SER A 251 -5.08 -10.12 -7.28
N LEU A 252 -5.62 -9.80 -6.12
CA LEU A 252 -5.43 -8.52 -5.44
C LEU A 252 -4.80 -8.80 -4.08
N ALA A 253 -3.60 -8.30 -3.84
CA ALA A 253 -2.91 -8.49 -2.56
C ALA A 253 -2.64 -7.15 -1.88
N ILE A 254 -2.62 -7.14 -0.55
CA ILE A 254 -2.35 -5.91 0.24
C ILE A 254 -0.85 -5.56 0.28
N ASN A 255 0.02 -6.45 -0.20
CA ASN A 255 1.47 -6.31 -0.23
C ASN A 255 2.09 -7.19 -1.31
N ASP A 256 3.25 -6.82 -1.86
CA ASP A 256 3.98 -7.55 -2.90
C ASP A 256 4.56 -8.89 -2.43
N LEU A 257 4.78 -9.09 -1.12
CA LEU A 257 5.33 -10.31 -0.54
C LEU A 257 4.54 -11.59 -0.89
N TYR A 258 3.23 -11.47 -1.14
CA TYR A 258 2.45 -12.63 -1.59
C TYR A 258 2.95 -13.16 -2.93
N TYR A 259 3.35 -12.27 -3.83
CA TYR A 259 3.80 -12.63 -5.18
C TYR A 259 5.27 -13.07 -5.22
N ASP A 260 6.09 -12.70 -4.23
CA ASP A 260 7.42 -13.27 -4.05
C ASP A 260 7.37 -14.79 -3.91
N SER A 261 6.30 -15.30 -3.30
CA SER A 261 6.15 -16.73 -2.98
C SER A 261 5.21 -17.48 -3.94
N MET A 262 4.44 -16.77 -4.78
CA MET A 262 3.43 -17.37 -5.67
C MET A 262 4.02 -17.90 -6.99
N GLY A 263 4.98 -17.19 -7.57
CA GLY A 263 5.54 -17.43 -8.88
C GLY A 263 5.96 -18.89 -9.14
N PRO A 264 6.75 -19.55 -8.27
CA PRO A 264 7.15 -20.94 -8.49
C PRO A 264 5.99 -21.92 -8.64
N SER A 265 4.89 -21.73 -7.89
CA SER A 265 3.70 -22.59 -8.00
C SER A 265 2.95 -22.37 -9.32
N LEU A 266 2.88 -21.12 -9.81
CA LEU A 266 2.29 -20.79 -11.11
C LEU A 266 3.12 -21.38 -12.25
N GLN A 267 4.45 -21.31 -12.14
CA GLN A 267 5.38 -21.89 -13.12
C GLN A 267 5.25 -23.41 -13.21
N VAL A 268 5.19 -24.10 -12.07
CA VAL A 268 5.00 -25.57 -12.01
C VAL A 268 3.65 -25.96 -12.63
N ALA A 269 2.63 -25.13 -12.50
CA ALA A 269 1.33 -25.32 -13.15
C ALA A 269 1.35 -25.05 -14.68
N GLY A 270 2.48 -24.63 -15.24
CA GLY A 270 2.64 -24.36 -16.66
C GLY A 270 2.01 -23.05 -17.14
N LEU A 271 1.71 -22.13 -16.21
CA LEU A 271 1.14 -20.83 -16.55
C LEU A 271 2.24 -19.88 -17.04
N LYS A 272 1.85 -18.92 -17.89
CA LYS A 272 2.77 -17.90 -18.39
C LYS A 272 2.93 -16.78 -17.38
N GLY A 273 4.11 -16.19 -17.28
CA GLY A 273 4.40 -15.09 -16.36
C GLY A 273 3.56 -13.82 -16.60
N ASP A 274 3.15 -13.60 -17.86
CA ASP A 274 2.24 -12.52 -18.26
C ASP A 274 0.78 -12.99 -18.50
N GLY A 275 0.46 -14.21 -18.08
CA GLY A 275 -0.88 -14.81 -18.19
C GLY A 275 -1.75 -14.61 -16.94
N ASP A 276 -2.88 -15.33 -16.93
CA ASP A 276 -3.75 -15.39 -15.76
C ASP A 276 -3.18 -16.37 -14.70
N PRO A 277 -3.33 -16.06 -13.41
CA PRO A 277 -3.91 -14.84 -12.86
C PRO A 277 -2.98 -13.62 -13.01
N GLN A 278 -3.55 -12.47 -13.41
CA GLN A 278 -2.87 -11.18 -13.37
C GLN A 278 -2.75 -10.73 -11.91
N ASN A 279 -1.55 -10.68 -11.39
CA ASN A 279 -1.30 -10.37 -9.98
C ASN A 279 -1.04 -8.87 -9.78
N ILE A 280 -1.89 -8.19 -9.01
CA ILE A 280 -1.89 -6.76 -8.76
C ILE A 280 -1.76 -6.51 -7.25
N SER A 281 -0.72 -5.78 -6.84
CA SER A 281 -0.50 -5.44 -5.42
C SER A 281 -1.06 -4.05 -5.08
N ALA A 282 -1.65 -3.92 -3.90
CA ALA A 282 -2.05 -2.68 -3.25
C ALA A 282 -0.97 -2.19 -2.25
N GLY A 283 0.27 -2.16 -2.68
CA GLY A 283 1.43 -1.71 -1.92
C GLY A 283 2.56 -2.74 -1.87
N ASP A 284 3.73 -2.47 -1.36
CA ASP A 284 4.28 -1.15 -1.03
C ASP A 284 5.27 -0.71 -2.12
N GLY A 285 5.53 -1.57 -3.13
CA GLY A 285 6.51 -1.32 -4.19
C GLY A 285 7.91 -1.82 -3.79
N SER A 286 8.08 -3.13 -3.59
CA SER A 286 9.39 -3.73 -3.33
C SER A 286 10.25 -3.80 -4.59
N GLU A 287 11.57 -3.84 -4.45
CA GLU A 287 12.51 -4.01 -5.56
C GLU A 287 12.19 -5.26 -6.40
N SER A 288 11.85 -6.37 -5.74
CA SER A 288 11.43 -7.62 -6.37
C SER A 288 10.13 -7.48 -7.18
N ALA A 289 9.18 -6.67 -6.71
CA ALA A 289 7.94 -6.39 -7.42
C ALA A 289 8.20 -5.65 -8.74
N TYR A 290 9.05 -4.62 -8.73
CA TYR A 290 9.42 -3.91 -9.96
C TYR A 290 10.16 -4.81 -10.94
N GLN A 291 11.05 -5.69 -10.44
CA GLN A 291 11.74 -6.65 -11.28
C GLN A 291 10.74 -7.61 -11.95
N ARG A 292 9.78 -8.18 -11.18
CA ARG A 292 8.74 -9.07 -11.74
C ARG A 292 7.87 -8.37 -12.78
N ILE A 293 7.44 -7.12 -12.53
CA ILE A 293 6.66 -6.34 -13.49
C ILE A 293 7.45 -6.12 -14.78
N ARG A 294 8.74 -5.78 -14.67
CA ARG A 294 9.65 -5.57 -15.81
C ARG A 294 9.83 -6.84 -16.65
N ASP A 295 10.03 -7.95 -15.98
CA ASP A 295 10.29 -9.25 -16.62
C ASP A 295 9.00 -9.97 -17.00
N LYS A 296 7.83 -9.42 -16.64
CA LYS A 296 6.52 -10.08 -16.79
C LYS A 296 6.48 -11.44 -16.10
N ASP A 297 7.00 -11.50 -14.88
CA ASP A 297 7.17 -12.69 -14.08
C ASP A 297 6.11 -12.75 -12.96
N TYR A 298 4.91 -13.15 -13.33
CA TYR A 298 3.76 -13.36 -12.43
C TYR A 298 3.37 -12.15 -11.56
N GLN A 299 3.71 -10.93 -11.98
CA GLN A 299 3.17 -9.70 -11.39
C GLN A 299 2.90 -8.66 -12.48
N ALA A 300 1.63 -8.25 -12.61
CA ALA A 300 1.19 -7.31 -13.63
C ALA A 300 1.33 -5.84 -13.21
N ALA A 301 1.14 -5.57 -11.91
CA ALA A 301 1.16 -4.20 -11.40
C ALA A 301 1.39 -4.15 -9.87
N THR A 302 1.82 -2.99 -9.41
CA THR A 302 1.80 -2.60 -7.98
C THR A 302 1.31 -1.17 -7.85
N VAL A 303 0.59 -0.86 -6.77
CA VAL A 303 0.23 0.49 -6.36
C VAL A 303 1.20 0.90 -5.25
N PRO A 304 2.41 1.40 -5.62
CA PRO A 304 3.49 1.60 -4.67
C PRO A 304 3.31 2.83 -3.80
N GLU A 305 3.99 2.82 -2.67
CA GLU A 305 4.29 4.01 -1.89
C GLU A 305 5.57 4.68 -2.46
N PRO A 306 5.69 6.01 -2.44
CA PRO A 306 6.94 6.70 -2.76
C PRO A 306 7.89 6.62 -1.56
N LEU A 307 8.48 5.43 -1.32
CA LEU A 307 9.12 5.04 -0.07
C LEU A 307 10.22 6.00 0.39
N ASN A 308 11.12 6.41 -0.51
CA ASN A 308 12.17 7.38 -0.17
C ASN A 308 11.56 8.74 0.21
N MET A 309 10.58 9.23 -0.54
CA MET A 309 9.92 10.50 -0.24
C MET A 309 9.17 10.44 1.10
N GLN A 310 8.52 9.31 1.43
CA GLN A 310 7.88 9.12 2.72
C GLN A 310 8.88 9.05 3.87
N GLY A 311 10.09 8.50 3.64
CA GLY A 311 11.19 8.58 4.60
C GLY A 311 11.60 10.03 4.89
N TRP A 312 11.69 10.88 3.87
CA TRP A 312 11.92 12.32 4.02
C TRP A 312 10.73 13.02 4.70
N GLN A 313 9.51 12.62 4.38
CA GLN A 313 8.31 13.13 5.06
C GLN A 313 8.31 12.79 6.55
N LEU A 314 8.70 11.56 6.94
CA LEU A 314 8.88 11.19 8.35
C LEU A 314 9.87 12.11 9.06
N ALA A 315 10.99 12.44 8.41
CA ALA A 315 11.96 13.39 8.97
C ALA A 315 11.36 14.81 9.11
N ASP A 316 10.55 15.27 8.14
CA ASP A 316 9.85 16.57 8.25
C ASP A 316 8.83 16.57 9.40
N GLU A 317 8.06 15.51 9.55
CA GLU A 317 7.10 15.39 10.65
C GLU A 317 7.79 15.34 12.03
N LEU A 318 8.92 14.63 12.13
CA LEU A 318 9.75 14.67 13.34
C LEU A 318 10.28 16.08 13.61
N ASN A 319 10.79 16.78 12.58
CA ASN A 319 11.30 18.14 12.73
C ASN A 319 10.21 19.11 13.18
N ARG A 320 8.99 18.97 12.64
CA ARG A 320 7.80 19.73 13.10
C ARG A 320 7.47 19.44 14.56
N ALA A 321 7.45 18.16 14.95
CA ALA A 321 7.19 17.78 16.32
C ALA A 321 8.23 18.36 17.30
N PHE A 322 9.53 18.31 16.95
CA PHE A 322 10.61 18.92 17.73
C PHE A 322 10.50 20.44 17.83
N ALA A 323 9.98 21.09 16.79
CA ALA A 323 9.72 22.54 16.77
C ALA A 323 8.38 22.92 17.40
N HIS A 324 7.61 21.98 17.94
CA HIS A 324 6.26 22.17 18.48
C HIS A 324 5.26 22.76 17.47
N GLU A 325 5.45 22.46 16.18
CA GLU A 325 4.52 22.80 15.11
C GLU A 325 3.51 21.64 14.88
N LYS A 326 2.47 21.91 14.10
CA LYS A 326 1.51 20.88 13.69
C LYS A 326 2.12 20.02 12.58
N TRP A 327 1.58 18.79 12.41
CA TRP A 327 1.90 17.96 11.27
C TRP A 327 1.62 18.70 9.95
N SER A 328 2.31 18.31 8.88
CA SER A 328 2.31 19.05 7.60
C SER A 328 0.96 19.06 6.87
N GLY A 329 0.11 18.07 7.14
CA GLY A 329 -1.13 17.85 6.38
C GLY A 329 -0.91 17.16 5.04
N PHE A 330 0.33 16.82 4.69
CA PHE A 330 0.65 16.22 3.41
C PHE A 330 0.32 14.73 3.38
N VAL A 331 -0.38 14.32 2.31
CA VAL A 331 -0.66 12.93 1.98
C VAL A 331 -0.28 12.72 0.52
N PRO A 332 0.73 11.88 0.23
CA PRO A 332 1.14 11.63 -1.15
C PRO A 332 0.00 11.08 -2.00
N GLY A 333 -0.05 11.49 -3.26
CA GLY A 333 -0.98 10.95 -4.24
C GLY A 333 -0.71 9.45 -4.52
N VAL A 334 -1.77 8.72 -4.85
CA VAL A 334 -1.66 7.30 -5.23
C VAL A 334 -1.10 7.16 -6.63
N HIS A 335 -0.16 6.25 -6.82
CA HIS A 335 0.47 5.94 -8.10
C HIS A 335 0.31 4.45 -8.46
N LEU A 336 0.33 4.12 -9.75
CA LEU A 336 0.24 2.74 -10.25
C LEU A 336 1.41 2.47 -11.18
N VAL A 337 2.19 1.45 -10.87
CA VAL A 337 3.28 0.96 -11.73
C VAL A 337 2.88 -0.33 -12.44
N THR A 338 3.08 -0.34 -13.75
CA THR A 338 2.77 -1.44 -14.66
C THR A 338 3.93 -1.62 -15.65
N ALA A 339 3.89 -2.63 -16.49
CA ALA A 339 4.89 -2.80 -17.56
C ALA A 339 4.96 -1.60 -18.53
N ALA A 340 3.91 -0.79 -18.63
CA ALA A 340 3.88 0.37 -19.53
C ALA A 340 4.72 1.56 -19.03
N ASN A 341 4.81 1.76 -17.71
CA ASN A 341 5.52 2.89 -17.10
C ASN A 341 6.74 2.48 -16.23
N ILE A 342 7.01 1.18 -16.11
CA ILE A 342 8.12 0.64 -15.29
C ILE A 342 9.50 1.22 -15.68
N ALA A 343 9.68 1.60 -16.93
CA ALA A 343 10.97 2.11 -17.42
C ALA A 343 11.39 3.40 -16.72
N TYR A 344 10.44 4.27 -16.38
CA TYR A 344 10.72 5.52 -15.67
C TYR A 344 10.26 5.48 -14.20
N ASP A 345 9.15 4.83 -13.86
CA ASP A 345 8.65 4.78 -12.47
C ASP A 345 9.40 3.78 -11.59
N GLY A 346 9.90 2.67 -12.14
CA GLY A 346 10.80 1.75 -11.44
C GLY A 346 12.27 2.12 -11.65
N GLY A 347 12.58 2.75 -12.78
CA GLY A 347 13.93 3.11 -13.19
C GLY A 347 14.92 1.92 -13.16
N PRO A 348 16.22 2.18 -13.23
CA PRO A 348 17.24 1.13 -13.17
C PRO A 348 17.45 0.57 -11.76
N LYS A 349 16.90 1.21 -10.74
CA LYS A 349 17.03 0.80 -9.32
C LYS A 349 15.85 0.01 -8.79
N ASN A 350 14.85 -0.28 -9.63
CA ASN A 350 13.61 -0.94 -9.22
C ASN A 350 12.97 -0.30 -7.98
N VAL A 351 12.80 1.03 -8.02
CA VAL A 351 12.16 1.81 -6.97
C VAL A 351 11.33 2.93 -7.58
N PHE A 352 10.12 3.16 -7.06
CA PHE A 352 9.36 4.35 -7.37
C PHE A 352 9.85 5.51 -6.48
N ASP A 353 10.63 6.40 -7.07
CA ASP A 353 11.14 7.61 -6.43
C ASP A 353 10.75 8.80 -7.32
N PRO A 354 9.65 9.52 -7.01
CA PRO A 354 9.08 10.52 -7.90
C PRO A 354 10.07 11.67 -8.18
N ASP A 355 10.24 12.00 -9.46
CA ASP A 355 11.12 13.08 -9.91
C ASP A 355 10.40 14.44 -9.81
N ASN A 356 9.95 14.79 -8.61
CA ASN A 356 9.19 16.01 -8.29
C ASN A 356 10.00 17.03 -7.47
N GLY A 357 11.30 16.78 -7.28
CA GLY A 357 12.19 17.68 -6.55
C GLY A 357 11.99 17.72 -5.03
N TYR A 358 11.32 16.76 -4.42
CA TYR A 358 10.98 16.76 -2.99
C TYR A 358 12.19 16.93 -2.05
N ARG A 359 13.35 16.36 -2.42
CA ARG A 359 14.59 16.50 -1.62
C ARG A 359 15.02 17.96 -1.48
N ASP A 360 15.00 18.69 -2.56
CA ASP A 360 15.37 20.11 -2.58
C ASP A 360 14.30 20.98 -1.90
N GLN A 361 13.03 20.60 -2.02
CA GLN A 361 11.94 21.27 -1.31
C GLN A 361 12.10 21.12 0.22
N TYR A 362 12.33 19.91 0.72
CA TYR A 362 12.55 19.70 2.16
C TYR A 362 13.82 20.40 2.64
N LYS A 363 14.95 20.32 1.90
CA LYS A 363 16.16 21.05 2.24
C LYS A 363 15.92 22.58 2.33
N THR A 364 15.15 23.12 1.39
CA THR A 364 14.77 24.55 1.39
C THR A 364 13.95 24.92 2.62
N ILE A 365 12.95 24.10 2.98
CA ILE A 365 12.12 24.29 4.18
C ILE A 365 13.03 24.28 5.43
N TRP A 366 13.86 23.27 5.58
CA TRP A 366 14.74 23.08 6.73
C TRP A 366 15.90 24.11 6.78
N GLY A 367 16.22 24.75 5.65
CA GLY A 367 17.32 25.72 5.54
C GLY A 367 18.70 25.04 5.59
N VAL A 368 18.78 23.81 5.07
CA VAL A 368 20.04 23.05 4.92
C VAL A 368 20.43 22.98 3.44
N LYS A 369 21.72 22.60 3.16
CA LYS A 369 22.24 22.54 1.80
C LYS A 369 22.18 21.13 1.21
#